data_e15aa4b517c2dbfba96827b4bee01a36
#
_entry.id   e15aa4b517c2dbfba96827b4bee01a36
#
_cell.length_a   1.000
_cell.length_b   1.000
_cell.length_c   1.000
_cell.angle_alpha   90.00
_cell.angle_beta   90.00
_cell.angle_gamma   90.00
#
_symmetry.space_group_name_H-M   'P 1'
#
loop_
_entity.id
_entity.type
_entity.pdbx_description
1 polymer ?
#
loop_
_entity_poly.entity_id
_entity_poly.type
_entity_poly.pdbx_seq_one_letter_code
_entity_poly.pdbx_strand_id
1 'polypeptide(L)'
;MPTKKLPANVKTNVPANVQAKLLRAAKKVMKNAHAPYSKFRVGAAILLSNGKIISGCNVENASYGMTNCAERTAIFSAVAQLGSKIDIRAVVVTNDQGVPCSPCGACRQVIYEFGPDATIFFQGTTGPKQAHITELLPEGFRLQ
;
A
#
# COMPACT_ATOMS: atom_id res chain seq x y z
N MET A 1 -8.55 -24.47 -7.33
CA MET A 1 -7.18 -24.58 -6.78
C MET A 1 -7.27 -24.64 -5.27
N PRO A 2 -6.53 -25.51 -4.59
CA PRO A 2 -6.57 -25.53 -3.15
C PRO A 2 -6.04 -24.21 -2.60
N THR A 3 -6.88 -23.52 -1.85
CA THR A 3 -6.49 -22.34 -1.09
C THR A 3 -5.45 -22.75 -0.06
N LYS A 4 -4.22 -22.35 -0.24
CA LYS A 4 -3.18 -22.50 0.77
C LYS A 4 -3.62 -21.66 1.97
N LYS A 5 -4.21 -22.28 3.00
CA LYS A 5 -4.41 -21.62 4.29
C LYS A 5 -3.03 -21.20 4.80
N LEU A 6 -2.80 -19.88 4.85
CA LEU A 6 -1.61 -19.34 5.50
C LEU A 6 -1.68 -19.69 7.00
N PRO A 7 -0.56 -20.08 7.61
CA PRO A 7 -0.51 -20.31 9.04
C PRO A 7 -0.84 -19.02 9.80
N ALA A 8 -1.53 -19.12 10.93
CA ALA A 8 -2.07 -18.03 11.74
C ALA A 8 -1.03 -17.04 12.31
N ASN A 9 0.25 -17.20 12.00
CA ASN A 9 1.36 -16.35 12.45
C ASN A 9 2.39 -16.18 11.32
N VAL A 10 2.00 -15.52 10.22
CA VAL A 10 2.99 -15.08 9.23
C VAL A 10 3.71 -13.88 9.82
N LYS A 11 4.88 -14.11 10.44
CA LYS A 11 5.79 -13.02 10.79
C LYS A 11 6.24 -12.36 9.51
N THR A 12 6.13 -11.03 9.45
CA THR A 12 6.68 -10.29 8.31
C THR A 12 8.19 -10.52 8.20
N ASN A 13 8.65 -10.72 6.97
CA ASN A 13 10.08 -10.81 6.64
C ASN A 13 10.70 -9.42 6.37
N VAL A 14 9.96 -8.33 6.63
CA VAL A 14 10.44 -6.97 6.41
C VAL A 14 11.15 -6.49 7.68
N PRO A 15 12.49 -6.26 7.62
CA PRO A 15 13.24 -5.78 8.79
C PRO A 15 12.70 -4.45 9.32
N ALA A 16 12.82 -4.22 10.62
CA ALA A 16 12.33 -3.00 11.27
C ALA A 16 12.96 -1.72 10.69
N ASN A 17 14.24 -1.76 10.31
CA ASN A 17 14.91 -0.63 9.68
C ASN A 17 14.36 -0.33 8.28
N VAL A 18 13.92 -1.33 7.54
CA VAL A 18 13.28 -1.17 6.23
C VAL A 18 11.86 -0.63 6.39
N GLN A 19 11.10 -1.12 7.37
CA GLN A 19 9.79 -0.55 7.72
C GLN A 19 9.91 0.94 8.05
N ALA A 20 10.92 1.33 8.82
CA ALA A 20 11.18 2.74 9.15
C ALA A 20 11.50 3.58 7.91
N LYS A 21 12.27 3.06 6.96
CA LYS A 21 12.55 3.74 5.68
C LYS A 21 11.29 3.94 4.86
N LEU A 22 10.44 2.91 4.77
CA LEU A 22 9.16 2.98 4.07
C LEU A 22 8.25 4.04 4.70
N LEU A 23 8.15 4.06 6.03
CA LEU A 23 7.33 5.03 6.73
C LEU A 23 7.84 6.47 6.51
N ARG A 24 9.15 6.68 6.52
CA ARG A 24 9.73 8.00 6.22
C ARG A 24 9.42 8.46 4.80
N ALA A 25 9.53 7.55 3.82
CA ALA A 25 9.18 7.85 2.43
C ALA A 25 7.70 8.20 2.28
N ALA A 26 6.81 7.44 2.93
CA ALA A 26 5.38 7.69 2.93
C ALA A 26 5.04 9.05 3.56
N LYS A 27 5.62 9.38 4.71
CA LYS A 27 5.42 10.67 5.38
C LYS A 27 5.95 11.85 4.55
N LYS A 28 7.06 11.65 3.86
CA LYS A 28 7.64 12.70 3.01
C LYS A 28 6.74 13.01 1.82
N VAL A 29 6.29 12.00 1.08
CA VAL A 29 5.46 12.19 -0.11
C VAL A 29 4.04 12.65 0.24
N MET A 30 3.53 12.30 1.41
CA MET A 30 2.23 12.73 1.92
C MET A 30 2.06 14.26 1.88
N LYS A 31 3.14 15.01 2.08
CA LYS A 31 3.12 16.48 2.02
C LYS A 31 2.76 17.02 0.65
N ASN A 32 2.95 16.23 -0.40
CA ASN A 32 2.62 16.60 -1.78
C ASN A 32 1.19 16.24 -2.18
N ALA A 33 0.41 15.60 -1.29
CA ALA A 33 -0.94 15.17 -1.59
C ALA A 33 -1.83 16.34 -2.04
N HIS A 34 -2.62 16.09 -3.08
CA HIS A 34 -3.65 17.01 -3.54
C HIS A 34 -4.99 16.59 -2.93
N ALA A 35 -5.34 17.21 -1.81
CA ALA A 35 -6.53 16.86 -1.03
C ALA A 35 -7.37 18.11 -0.67
N PRO A 36 -7.79 18.92 -1.67
CA PRO A 36 -8.49 20.18 -1.37
C PRO A 36 -9.91 19.97 -0.86
N TYR A 37 -10.53 18.83 -1.14
CA TYR A 37 -11.91 18.52 -0.77
C TYR A 37 -12.01 17.87 0.60
N SER A 38 -11.31 16.76 0.82
CA SER A 38 -11.35 16.03 2.08
C SER A 38 -10.48 16.63 3.18
N LYS A 39 -9.46 17.38 2.81
CA LYS A 39 -8.39 17.84 3.73
C LYS A 39 -7.65 16.67 4.40
N PHE A 40 -7.73 15.47 3.83
CA PHE A 40 -7.14 14.25 4.34
C PHE A 40 -6.00 13.81 3.43
N ARG A 41 -4.77 13.99 3.89
CA ARG A 41 -3.56 13.64 3.14
C ARG A 41 -3.09 12.26 3.54
N VAL A 42 -2.83 11.44 2.54
CA VAL A 42 -2.33 10.07 2.69
C VAL A 42 -1.03 9.93 1.91
N GLY A 43 -0.08 9.26 2.50
CA GLY A 43 1.15 8.84 1.84
C GLY A 43 1.30 7.34 1.90
N ALA A 44 1.84 6.76 0.85
CA ALA A 44 2.17 5.35 0.78
C ALA A 44 3.57 5.15 0.22
N ALA A 45 4.23 4.09 0.65
CA ALA A 45 5.50 3.64 0.10
C ALA A 45 5.45 2.14 -0.11
N ILE A 46 5.97 1.68 -1.24
CA ILE A 46 6.07 0.27 -1.58
C ILE A 46 7.53 -0.16 -1.64
N LEU A 47 7.80 -1.36 -1.12
CA LEU A 47 9.08 -2.04 -1.24
C LEU A 47 8.97 -3.08 -2.36
N LEU A 48 9.85 -3.00 -3.32
CA LEU A 48 9.95 -3.98 -4.40
C LEU A 48 10.98 -5.06 -4.06
N SER A 49 10.88 -6.21 -4.72
CA SER A 49 11.79 -7.34 -4.51
C SER A 49 13.25 -7.02 -4.82
N ASN A 50 13.52 -6.01 -5.66
CA ASN A 50 14.86 -5.53 -5.97
C ASN A 50 15.41 -4.53 -4.92
N GLY A 51 14.68 -4.27 -3.85
CA GLY A 51 15.06 -3.34 -2.78
C GLY A 51 14.68 -1.89 -3.03
N LYS A 52 14.14 -1.53 -4.18
CA LYS A 52 13.70 -0.16 -4.47
C LYS A 52 12.45 0.19 -3.68
N ILE A 53 12.37 1.45 -3.26
CA ILE A 53 11.22 2.04 -2.58
C ILE A 53 10.63 3.10 -3.50
N ILE A 54 9.34 2.96 -3.81
CA ILE A 54 8.57 3.93 -4.60
C ILE A 54 7.45 4.45 -3.72
N SER A 55 7.23 5.76 -3.73
CA SER A 55 6.20 6.38 -2.90
C SER A 55 5.15 7.10 -3.74
N GLY A 56 3.99 7.32 -3.14
CA GLY A 56 2.87 8.02 -3.76
C GLY A 56 1.97 8.65 -2.72
N CYS A 57 1.22 9.65 -3.12
CA CYS A 57 0.24 10.34 -2.29
C CYS A 57 -1.14 10.32 -2.97
N ASN A 58 -2.19 10.62 -2.20
CA ASN A 58 -3.52 10.72 -2.78
C ASN A 58 -3.67 12.01 -3.61
N VAL A 59 -4.40 11.86 -4.70
CA VAL A 59 -4.68 12.95 -5.65
C VAL A 59 -6.18 12.98 -5.88
N GLU A 60 -6.83 13.98 -5.28
CA GLU A 60 -8.27 14.20 -5.43
C GLU A 60 -8.60 14.93 -6.73
N ASN A 61 -9.83 14.87 -7.13
CA ASN A 61 -10.33 15.52 -8.33
C ASN A 61 -11.73 16.07 -8.07
N ALA A 62 -12.09 17.16 -8.72
CA ALA A 62 -13.45 17.68 -8.70
C ALA A 62 -14.48 16.66 -9.20
N SER A 63 -14.09 15.80 -10.13
CA SER A 63 -14.79 14.57 -10.45
C SER A 63 -14.38 13.49 -9.46
N TYR A 64 -15.15 13.28 -8.41
CA TYR A 64 -14.78 12.43 -7.28
C TYR A 64 -14.41 10.99 -7.67
N GLY A 65 -15.02 10.45 -8.71
CA GLY A 65 -14.69 9.13 -9.24
C GLY A 65 -13.26 9.03 -9.80
N MET A 66 -12.61 10.16 -10.10
CA MET A 66 -11.23 10.20 -10.63
C MET A 66 -10.19 10.32 -9.52
N THR A 67 -10.59 10.47 -8.26
CA THR A 67 -9.67 10.50 -7.12
C THR A 67 -8.86 9.21 -7.05
N ASN A 68 -7.55 9.34 -6.84
CA ASN A 68 -6.66 8.20 -6.75
C ASN A 68 -6.01 8.13 -5.36
N CYS A 69 -6.02 6.94 -4.77
CA CYS A 69 -5.42 6.70 -3.46
C CYS A 69 -3.88 6.69 -3.53
N ALA A 70 -3.24 6.97 -2.41
CA ALA A 70 -1.78 7.03 -2.30
C ALA A 70 -1.11 5.71 -2.75
N GLU A 71 -1.66 4.58 -2.37
CA GLU A 71 -1.13 3.25 -2.70
C GLU A 71 -1.12 3.01 -4.21
N ARG A 72 -2.20 3.36 -4.90
CA ARG A 72 -2.28 3.21 -6.36
C ARG A 72 -1.36 4.19 -7.07
N THR A 73 -1.22 5.41 -6.56
CA THR A 73 -0.25 6.36 -7.11
C THR A 73 1.17 5.78 -7.05
N ALA A 74 1.56 5.19 -5.93
CA ALA A 74 2.87 4.55 -5.78
C ALA A 74 3.06 3.38 -6.75
N ILE A 75 2.06 2.50 -6.86
CA ILE A 75 2.13 1.32 -7.72
C ILE A 75 2.17 1.70 -9.20
N PHE A 76 1.31 2.62 -9.62
CA PHE A 76 1.29 3.07 -11.01
C PHE A 76 2.58 3.80 -11.40
N SER A 77 3.14 4.58 -10.47
CA SER A 77 4.45 5.19 -10.64
C SER A 77 5.56 4.14 -10.81
N ALA A 78 5.54 3.08 -10.00
CA ALA A 78 6.50 2.00 -10.10
C ALA A 78 6.40 1.28 -11.46
N VAL A 79 5.21 0.99 -11.94
CA VAL A 79 4.99 0.39 -13.26
C VAL A 79 5.49 1.31 -14.36
N ALA A 80 5.17 2.62 -14.27
CA ALA A 80 5.62 3.59 -15.26
C ALA A 80 7.15 3.71 -15.33
N GLN A 81 7.83 3.59 -14.20
CA GLN A 81 9.28 3.73 -14.12
C GLN A 81 10.04 2.44 -14.45
N LEU A 82 9.51 1.28 -14.07
CA LEU A 82 10.25 0.02 -14.05
C LEU A 82 9.62 -1.08 -14.91
N GLY A 83 8.44 -0.84 -15.46
CA GLY A 83 7.70 -1.84 -16.22
C GLY A 83 6.81 -2.72 -15.34
N SER A 84 6.04 -3.60 -15.97
CA SER A 84 4.98 -4.38 -15.32
C SER A 84 5.48 -5.58 -14.51
N LYS A 85 6.75 -5.94 -14.62
CA LYS A 85 7.33 -7.09 -13.90
C LYS A 85 7.86 -6.72 -12.51
N ILE A 86 7.21 -5.77 -11.85
CA ILE A 86 7.50 -5.44 -10.47
C ILE A 86 6.91 -6.51 -9.53
N ASP A 87 7.53 -6.68 -8.37
CA ASP A 87 7.05 -7.58 -7.33
C ASP A 87 7.07 -6.83 -6.00
N ILE A 88 5.88 -6.53 -5.49
CA ILE A 88 5.71 -5.77 -4.25
C ILE A 88 5.84 -6.70 -3.05
N ARG A 89 6.74 -6.38 -2.13
CA ARG A 89 6.99 -7.15 -0.90
C ARG A 89 6.32 -6.52 0.32
N ALA A 90 6.23 -5.21 0.35
CA ALA A 90 5.61 -4.49 1.45
C ALA A 90 4.96 -3.19 0.98
N VAL A 91 3.93 -2.77 1.69
CA VAL A 91 3.28 -1.46 1.53
C VAL A 91 3.13 -0.84 2.89
N VAL A 92 3.53 0.42 3.04
CA VAL A 92 3.28 1.23 4.24
C VAL A 92 2.35 2.37 3.86
N VAL A 93 1.29 2.57 4.64
CA VAL A 93 0.31 3.66 4.46
C VAL A 93 0.28 4.50 5.72
N THR A 94 0.30 5.82 5.56
CA THR A 94 0.20 6.78 6.65
C THR A 94 -0.68 7.97 6.25
N ASN A 95 -1.21 8.69 7.23
CA ASN A 95 -2.02 9.88 7.00
C ASN A 95 -1.66 11.00 7.98
N ASP A 96 -2.10 12.22 7.70
CA ASP A 96 -1.75 13.42 8.48
C ASP A 96 -2.66 13.65 9.69
N GLN A 97 -3.67 12.81 9.89
CA GLN A 97 -4.61 12.94 11.02
C GLN A 97 -4.43 11.85 12.08
N GLY A 98 -3.54 10.88 11.85
CA GLY A 98 -3.29 9.78 12.79
C GLY A 98 -4.50 8.87 13.03
N VAL A 99 -5.45 8.82 12.10
CA VAL A 99 -6.66 8.00 12.21
C VAL A 99 -6.46 6.65 11.53
N PRO A 100 -7.29 5.63 11.86
CA PRO A 100 -7.25 4.35 11.17
C PRO A 100 -7.41 4.52 9.66
N CYS A 101 -6.54 3.90 8.89
CA CYS A 101 -6.50 4.03 7.44
C CYS A 101 -5.90 2.76 6.81
N SER A 102 -6.71 1.71 6.69
CA SER A 102 -6.33 0.55 5.89
C SER A 102 -6.53 0.83 4.40
N PRO A 103 -5.83 0.15 3.49
CA PRO A 103 -6.07 0.29 2.06
C PRO A 103 -7.53 0.00 1.70
N CYS A 104 -8.13 0.83 0.84
CA CYS A 104 -9.47 0.59 0.32
C CYS A 104 -9.51 -0.68 -0.56
N GLY A 105 -10.70 -1.15 -0.90
CA GLY A 105 -10.86 -2.37 -1.70
C GLY A 105 -10.17 -2.30 -3.06
N ALA A 106 -10.25 -1.16 -3.75
CA ALA A 106 -9.56 -0.96 -5.03
C ALA A 106 -8.04 -1.06 -4.89
N CYS A 107 -7.48 -0.46 -3.84
CA CYS A 107 -6.04 -0.56 -3.57
C CYS A 107 -5.62 -1.99 -3.22
N ARG A 108 -6.42 -2.73 -2.47
CA ARG A 108 -6.14 -4.14 -2.14
C ARG A 108 -6.07 -4.99 -3.40
N GLN A 109 -6.98 -4.79 -4.35
CA GLN A 109 -6.96 -5.49 -5.63
C GLN A 109 -5.70 -5.16 -6.44
N VAL A 110 -5.32 -3.87 -6.50
CA VAL A 110 -4.13 -3.45 -7.25
C VAL A 110 -2.85 -3.95 -6.57
N ILE A 111 -2.76 -3.92 -5.26
CA ILE A 111 -1.63 -4.50 -4.53
C ILE A 111 -1.51 -6.00 -4.83
N TYR A 112 -2.61 -6.73 -4.80
CA TYR A 112 -2.62 -8.17 -5.04
C TYR A 112 -2.13 -8.54 -6.44
N GLU A 113 -2.41 -7.73 -7.45
CA GLU A 113 -1.94 -7.93 -8.82
C GLU A 113 -0.41 -8.01 -8.90
N PHE A 114 0.28 -7.10 -8.19
CA PHE A 114 1.74 -6.95 -8.28
C PHE A 114 2.48 -7.49 -7.04
N GLY A 115 1.79 -7.89 -6.00
CA GLY A 115 2.39 -8.39 -4.76
C GLY A 115 1.45 -9.33 -4.01
N PRO A 116 1.21 -10.56 -4.54
CA PRO A 116 0.31 -11.51 -3.88
C PRO A 116 0.83 -12.01 -2.52
N ASP A 117 2.09 -11.74 -2.21
CA ASP A 117 2.72 -12.08 -0.93
C ASP A 117 3.08 -10.84 -0.11
N ALA A 118 2.53 -9.67 -0.45
CA ALA A 118 2.88 -8.42 0.21
C ALA A 118 2.36 -8.35 1.65
N THR A 119 3.18 -7.77 2.53
CA THR A 119 2.79 -7.37 3.88
C THR A 119 2.41 -5.89 3.88
N ILE A 120 1.26 -5.57 4.47
CA ILE A 120 0.72 -4.22 4.53
C ILE A 120 0.84 -3.69 5.95
N PHE A 121 1.42 -2.50 6.10
CA PHE A 121 1.56 -1.80 7.37
C PHE A 121 0.69 -0.55 7.34
N PHE A 122 -0.18 -0.39 8.31
CA PHE A 122 -1.15 0.71 8.36
C PHE A 122 -1.55 1.02 9.79
N GLN A 123 -2.20 2.16 10.00
CA GLN A 123 -2.83 2.51 11.27
C GLN A 123 -4.16 1.78 11.37
N GLY A 124 -4.26 0.91 12.36
CA GLY A 124 -5.51 0.23 12.72
C GLY A 124 -6.28 0.98 13.81
N THR A 125 -7.42 0.45 14.23
CA THR A 125 -8.28 1.03 15.25
C THR A 125 -7.65 1.04 16.64
N THR A 126 -6.72 0.11 16.90
CA THR A 126 -6.06 -0.05 18.20
C THR A 126 -4.56 0.23 18.14
N GLY A 127 -4.07 0.93 17.11
CA GLY A 127 -2.66 1.26 16.92
C GLY A 127 -2.09 0.73 15.60
N PRO A 128 -0.77 0.80 15.41
CA PRO A 128 -0.11 0.27 14.22
C PRO A 128 -0.43 -1.20 14.01
N LYS A 129 -0.73 -1.57 12.76
CA LYS A 129 -1.12 -2.93 12.39
C LYS A 129 -0.38 -3.39 11.16
N GLN A 130 -0.17 -4.69 11.05
CA GLN A 130 0.30 -5.34 9.83
C GLN A 130 -0.62 -6.49 9.47
N ALA A 131 -0.78 -6.72 8.17
CA ALA A 131 -1.56 -7.84 7.64
C ALA A 131 -0.96 -8.30 6.32
N HIS A 132 -1.09 -9.58 6.03
CA HIS A 132 -0.79 -10.10 4.70
C HIS A 132 -1.90 -9.69 3.73
N ILE A 133 -1.55 -9.42 2.48
CA ILE A 133 -2.55 -8.97 1.48
C ILE A 133 -3.72 -9.96 1.34
N THR A 134 -3.48 -11.25 1.50
CA THR A 134 -4.53 -12.28 1.43
C THR A 134 -5.50 -12.24 2.61
N GLU A 135 -5.10 -11.67 3.74
CA GLU A 135 -6.01 -11.42 4.88
C GLU A 135 -6.92 -10.22 4.59
N LEU A 136 -6.42 -9.22 3.85
CA LEU A 136 -7.17 -8.01 3.49
C LEU A 136 -8.01 -8.19 2.22
N LEU A 137 -7.69 -9.18 1.38
CA LEU A 137 -8.42 -9.52 0.16
C LEU A 137 -8.66 -11.04 0.13
N PRO A 138 -9.54 -11.57 1.01
CA PRO A 138 -9.89 -12.99 0.98
C PRO A 138 -10.47 -13.37 -0.39
N GLU A 139 -10.07 -14.54 -0.90
CA GLU A 139 -10.52 -15.03 -2.22
C GLU A 139 -10.20 -14.06 -3.37
N GLY A 140 -9.12 -13.27 -3.22
CA GLY A 140 -8.64 -12.40 -4.28
C GLY A 140 -8.27 -13.19 -5.54
N PHE A 141 -8.43 -12.58 -6.72
CA PHE A 141 -8.12 -13.24 -7.98
C PHE A 141 -7.12 -12.44 -8.82
N ARG A 142 -6.38 -13.16 -9.65
CA ARG A 142 -5.54 -12.61 -10.74
C ARG A 142 -5.77 -13.46 -11.98
N LEU A 143 -5.75 -12.83 -13.14
CA LEU A 143 -5.70 -13.55 -14.41
C LEU A 143 -4.25 -14.00 -14.68
N GLN A 144 -4.12 -15.20 -15.21
CA GLN A 144 -2.80 -15.75 -15.58
C GLN A 144 -2.59 -15.68 -17.08
#